data_4071f86e3288841c814bc443c9b731b9
#
_entry.id   4071f86e3288841c814bc443c9b731b9
#
_cell.length_a   1.000
_cell.length_b   1.000
_cell.length_c   1.000
_cell.angle_alpha   90.00
_cell.angle_beta   90.00
_cell.angle_gamma   90.00
#
_symmetry.space_group_name_H-M   'P 1'
#
loop_
_entity.id
_entity.type
_entity.pdbx_description
1 polymer ?
#
loop_
_entity_poly.entity_id
_entity_poly.type
_entity_poly.pdbx_seq_one_letter_code
_entity_poly.pdbx_strand_id
1 'polypeptide(L)'
;LSIISSGGFLPVNRIDYLFDSDISKIFLSFTMILSFFSLFLTYNLIFYNKKKINFLSEDLNLLIYLLVIISFSFVFLNTSNNFPSILVAISSSISNIGISFSDTPSNLIFMFFIMVIIGGSFFSTSSGIRVIKILSLIKFSINNLLSHTKPNQIYSNKVTLINENTEKSDINKYFFSIIIFIISLFILTLLLTLSEINFEQSFKLSILTIMNTVNSSMFELSNFDFYNLSLFTKVYLIIFMIIGRVELLTILILFKKFLFKN
;
A
#
# COMPACT_ATOMS: atom_id res chain seq x y z
N LEU A 1 -1.56 -14.12 -13.47
CA LEU A 1 -0.83 -12.92 -13.94
C LEU A 1 -1.42 -11.65 -13.34
N SER A 2 -2.74 -11.40 -13.43
CA SER A 2 -3.41 -10.21 -12.87
C SER A 2 -3.14 -9.98 -11.37
N ILE A 3 -3.05 -11.05 -10.58
CA ILE A 3 -2.80 -10.99 -9.14
C ILE A 3 -1.35 -10.58 -8.84
N ILE A 4 -0.37 -11.17 -9.51
CA ILE A 4 1.06 -10.87 -9.30
C ILE A 4 1.42 -9.46 -9.77
N SER A 5 0.74 -8.96 -10.81
CA SER A 5 0.91 -7.57 -11.29
C SER A 5 0.13 -6.55 -10.49
N SER A 6 -0.54 -6.94 -9.40
CA SER A 6 -1.46 -6.10 -8.60
C SER A 6 -2.55 -5.41 -9.45
N GLY A 7 -3.01 -6.06 -10.54
CA GLY A 7 -4.03 -5.53 -11.43
C GLY A 7 -5.46 -5.73 -10.95
N GLY A 8 -5.72 -6.75 -10.13
CA GLY A 8 -7.02 -7.02 -9.51
C GLY A 8 -8.16 -7.40 -10.47
N PHE A 9 -7.88 -7.59 -11.76
CA PHE A 9 -8.92 -7.98 -12.73
C PHE A 9 -9.28 -9.45 -12.60
N LEU A 10 -10.57 -9.71 -12.43
CA LEU A 10 -11.14 -11.05 -12.36
C LEU A 10 -11.96 -11.33 -13.64
N PRO A 11 -11.94 -12.59 -14.13
CA PRO A 11 -12.76 -13.01 -15.27
C PRO A 11 -14.24 -13.22 -14.89
N VAL A 12 -14.58 -13.11 -13.61
CA VAL A 12 -15.91 -13.30 -13.03
C VAL A 12 -16.27 -12.14 -12.09
N ASN A 13 -17.55 -11.90 -11.88
CA ASN A 13 -18.03 -10.80 -11.04
C ASN A 13 -17.76 -11.03 -9.55
N ARG A 14 -17.59 -12.28 -9.10
CA ARG A 14 -17.28 -12.64 -7.72
C ARG A 14 -16.22 -13.73 -7.66
N ILE A 15 -15.25 -13.54 -6.79
CA ILE A 15 -14.16 -14.50 -6.60
C ILE A 15 -14.63 -15.80 -5.95
N ASP A 16 -15.75 -15.76 -5.21
CA ASP A 16 -16.33 -16.90 -4.52
C ASP A 16 -16.59 -18.09 -5.46
N TYR A 17 -16.91 -17.82 -6.74
CA TYR A 17 -17.15 -18.87 -7.74
C TYR A 17 -15.89 -19.58 -8.23
N LEU A 18 -14.71 -18.98 -8.01
CA LEU A 18 -13.44 -19.56 -8.48
C LEU A 18 -12.70 -20.33 -7.39
N PHE A 19 -12.88 -19.94 -6.13
CA PHE A 19 -12.10 -20.47 -5.01
C PHE A 19 -13.01 -20.82 -3.82
N ASP A 20 -13.61 -22.02 -3.85
CA ASP A 20 -14.51 -22.49 -2.79
C ASP A 20 -13.76 -23.17 -1.64
N SER A 21 -12.61 -23.82 -1.91
CA SER A 21 -11.87 -24.56 -0.90
C SER A 21 -10.95 -23.66 -0.08
N ASP A 22 -10.80 -23.95 1.22
CA ASP A 22 -9.90 -23.21 2.12
C ASP A 22 -8.44 -23.26 1.66
N ILE A 23 -8.02 -24.39 1.07
CA ILE A 23 -6.68 -24.56 0.52
C ILE A 23 -6.44 -23.60 -0.65
N SER A 24 -7.43 -23.46 -1.55
CA SER A 24 -7.33 -22.53 -2.68
C SER A 24 -7.28 -21.06 -2.23
N LYS A 25 -7.99 -20.68 -1.16
CA LYS A 25 -7.94 -19.36 -0.55
C LYS A 25 -6.56 -19.06 0.04
N ILE A 26 -5.96 -20.02 0.76
CA ILE A 26 -4.61 -19.88 1.31
C ILE A 26 -3.56 -19.74 0.19
N PHE A 27 -3.67 -20.54 -0.86
CA PHE A 27 -2.76 -20.44 -2.00
C PHE A 27 -2.90 -19.08 -2.72
N LEU A 28 -4.12 -18.59 -2.86
CA LEU A 28 -4.41 -17.27 -3.42
C LEU A 28 -3.76 -16.16 -2.57
N SER A 29 -3.91 -16.22 -1.24
CA SER A 29 -3.30 -15.23 -0.33
C SER A 29 -1.78 -15.22 -0.44
N PHE A 30 -1.15 -16.40 -0.56
CA PHE A 30 0.29 -16.49 -0.74
C PHE A 30 0.75 -15.85 -2.05
N THR A 31 0.04 -16.08 -3.16
CA THR A 31 0.36 -15.43 -4.44
C THR A 31 0.20 -13.91 -4.40
N MET A 32 -0.77 -13.39 -3.63
CA MET A 32 -0.94 -11.96 -3.41
C MET A 32 0.21 -11.36 -2.59
N ILE A 33 0.66 -12.06 -1.55
CA ILE A 33 1.79 -11.62 -0.71
C ILE A 33 3.09 -11.52 -1.52
N LEU A 34 3.29 -12.35 -2.53
CA LEU A 34 4.47 -12.27 -3.41
C LEU A 34 4.56 -10.92 -4.13
N SER A 35 3.44 -10.29 -4.46
CA SER A 35 3.41 -8.96 -5.09
C SER A 35 3.82 -7.82 -4.16
N PHE A 36 3.76 -8.05 -2.85
CA PHE A 36 4.14 -7.10 -1.81
C PHE A 36 5.65 -7.04 -1.56
N PHE A 37 6.34 -8.18 -1.70
CA PHE A 37 7.78 -8.26 -1.56
C PHE A 37 8.52 -7.75 -2.80
N SER A 38 9.82 -7.49 -2.65
CA SER A 38 10.65 -7.02 -3.76
C SER A 38 10.76 -8.07 -4.89
N LEU A 39 10.76 -7.59 -6.12
CA LEU A 39 11.03 -8.44 -7.30
C LEU A 39 12.41 -9.10 -7.22
N PHE A 40 13.36 -8.49 -6.53
CA PHE A 40 14.70 -9.05 -6.34
C PHE A 40 14.70 -10.24 -5.39
N LEU A 41 13.86 -10.21 -4.34
CA LEU A 41 13.68 -11.35 -3.43
C LEU A 41 13.06 -12.51 -4.19
N THR A 42 11.99 -12.29 -4.94
CA THR A 42 11.34 -13.34 -5.74
C THR A 42 12.29 -13.92 -6.76
N TYR A 43 13.08 -13.09 -7.44
CA TYR A 43 14.12 -13.54 -8.37
C TYR A 43 15.19 -14.39 -7.67
N ASN A 44 15.68 -13.94 -6.51
CA ASN A 44 16.71 -14.69 -5.75
C ASN A 44 16.20 -16.01 -5.20
N LEU A 45 14.91 -16.08 -4.79
CA LEU A 45 14.29 -17.34 -4.36
C LEU A 45 14.20 -18.35 -5.51
N ILE A 46 13.86 -17.89 -6.72
CA ILE A 46 13.70 -18.77 -7.89
C ILE A 46 15.06 -19.22 -8.43
N PHE A 47 16.04 -18.31 -8.54
CA PHE A 47 17.32 -18.57 -9.21
C PHE A 47 18.48 -18.86 -8.26
N TYR A 48 18.25 -18.87 -6.94
CA TYR A 48 19.24 -19.17 -5.89
C TYR A 48 20.63 -18.58 -6.15
N ASN A 49 20.72 -17.26 -6.27
CA ASN A 49 21.99 -16.60 -6.57
C ASN A 49 22.70 -16.21 -5.26
N LYS A 50 23.85 -16.84 -4.97
CA LYS A 50 24.66 -16.62 -3.74
C LYS A 50 25.26 -15.20 -3.57
N LYS A 51 25.06 -14.30 -4.52
CA LYS A 51 25.56 -12.94 -4.42
C LYS A 51 24.73 -12.15 -3.41
N LYS A 52 25.37 -11.69 -2.34
CA LYS A 52 24.80 -10.84 -1.28
C LYS A 52 24.15 -9.60 -1.89
N ILE A 53 22.83 -9.59 -1.98
CA ILE A 53 22.06 -8.41 -2.32
C ILE A 53 21.54 -7.85 -0.99
N ASN A 54 21.83 -6.56 -0.72
CA ASN A 54 21.45 -5.88 0.55
C ASN A 54 19.92 -5.70 0.74
N PHE A 55 19.12 -6.13 -0.20
CA PHE A 55 17.64 -6.07 -0.14
C PHE A 55 17.01 -6.97 0.92
N LEU A 56 17.74 -7.92 1.48
CA LEU A 56 17.23 -8.83 2.50
C LEU A 56 16.77 -8.10 3.78
N SER A 57 17.34 -6.94 4.07
CA SER A 57 16.99 -6.15 5.25
C SER A 57 15.63 -5.46 5.15
N GLU A 58 15.27 -4.97 3.99
CA GLU A 58 13.95 -4.36 3.74
C GLU A 58 12.86 -5.43 3.78
N ASP A 59 13.07 -6.54 3.08
CA ASP A 59 12.11 -7.64 3.01
C ASP A 59 11.88 -8.30 4.37
N LEU A 60 12.89 -8.36 5.26
CA LEU A 60 12.74 -8.81 6.64
C LEU A 60 11.81 -7.89 7.45
N ASN A 61 11.99 -6.58 7.33
CA ASN A 61 11.10 -5.62 8.01
C ASN A 61 9.66 -5.74 7.52
N LEU A 62 9.46 -5.98 6.22
CA LEU A 62 8.15 -6.25 5.63
C LEU A 62 7.53 -7.55 6.13
N LEU A 63 8.33 -8.59 6.30
CA LEU A 63 7.86 -9.86 6.85
C LEU A 63 7.41 -9.68 8.31
N ILE A 64 8.17 -8.94 9.14
CA ILE A 64 7.78 -8.61 10.50
C ILE A 64 6.46 -7.82 10.52
N TYR A 65 6.34 -6.81 9.65
CA TYR A 65 5.12 -6.03 9.51
C TYR A 65 3.91 -6.91 9.17
N LEU A 66 4.06 -7.82 8.22
CA LEU A 66 3.03 -8.77 7.81
C LEU A 66 2.63 -9.70 8.96
N LEU A 67 3.61 -10.27 9.69
CA LEU A 67 3.34 -11.13 10.84
C LEU A 67 2.59 -10.39 11.96
N VAL A 68 2.95 -9.14 12.25
CA VAL A 68 2.26 -8.31 13.25
C VAL A 68 0.80 -8.09 12.83
N ILE A 69 0.54 -7.77 11.57
CA ILE A 69 -0.82 -7.57 11.06
C ILE A 69 -1.65 -8.86 11.14
N ILE A 70 -1.09 -9.98 10.72
CA ILE A 70 -1.80 -11.28 10.78
C ILE A 70 -2.11 -11.65 12.24
N SER A 71 -1.14 -11.49 13.15
CA SER A 71 -1.37 -11.80 14.56
C SER A 71 -2.40 -10.85 15.19
N PHE A 72 -2.37 -9.57 14.86
CA PHE A 72 -3.35 -8.59 15.31
C PHE A 72 -4.75 -8.95 14.82
N SER A 73 -4.90 -9.26 13.53
CA SER A 73 -6.19 -9.67 12.98
C SER A 73 -6.72 -10.96 13.62
N PHE A 74 -5.83 -11.92 13.91
CA PHE A 74 -6.20 -13.16 14.58
C PHE A 74 -6.72 -12.92 16.01
N VAL A 75 -6.10 -12.03 16.77
CA VAL A 75 -6.52 -11.69 18.14
C VAL A 75 -7.87 -10.99 18.17
N PHE A 76 -8.12 -10.07 17.23
CA PHE A 76 -9.37 -9.30 17.18
C PHE A 76 -10.54 -10.06 16.55
N LEU A 77 -10.27 -11.08 15.77
CA LEU A 77 -11.26 -11.90 15.09
C LEU A 77 -11.65 -13.16 15.85
N ASN A 78 -11.60 -13.15 17.14
CA ASN A 78 -12.00 -14.25 18.04
C ASN A 78 -13.40 -14.82 17.74
N THR A 79 -13.84 -14.78 16.50
CA THR A 79 -15.15 -15.18 16.02
C THR A 79 -15.02 -16.20 14.89
N SER A 80 -15.99 -17.06 14.84
CA SER A 80 -16.37 -18.13 13.91
C SER A 80 -16.22 -17.88 12.39
N ASN A 81 -15.56 -16.81 11.96
CA ASN A 81 -15.43 -16.46 10.55
C ASN A 81 -14.23 -17.18 9.92
N ASN A 82 -14.41 -17.62 8.70
CA ASN A 82 -13.42 -18.36 7.93
C ASN A 82 -12.09 -17.62 7.86
N PHE A 83 -11.12 -18.04 8.68
CA PHE A 83 -9.75 -17.50 8.69
C PHE A 83 -9.14 -17.36 7.29
N PRO A 84 -9.30 -18.32 6.36
CA PRO A 84 -8.78 -18.19 4.99
C PRO A 84 -9.32 -16.98 4.22
N SER A 85 -10.60 -16.63 4.36
CA SER A 85 -11.17 -15.48 3.66
C SER A 85 -10.64 -14.14 4.19
N ILE A 86 -10.41 -14.05 5.50
CA ILE A 86 -9.79 -12.88 6.14
C ILE A 86 -8.33 -12.75 5.73
N LEU A 87 -7.60 -13.87 5.66
CA LEU A 87 -6.21 -13.88 5.22
C LEU A 87 -6.08 -13.40 3.76
N VAL A 88 -7.03 -13.76 2.88
CA VAL A 88 -7.11 -13.20 1.53
C VAL A 88 -7.38 -11.70 1.55
N ALA A 89 -8.32 -11.21 2.38
CA ALA A 89 -8.61 -9.78 2.48
C ALA A 89 -7.40 -8.98 2.96
N ILE A 90 -6.65 -9.48 3.95
CA ILE A 90 -5.39 -8.88 4.43
C ILE A 90 -4.34 -8.85 3.33
N SER A 91 -4.07 -9.99 2.70
CA SER A 91 -3.06 -10.09 1.64
C SER A 91 -3.40 -9.23 0.43
N SER A 92 -4.69 -9.16 0.08
CA SER A 92 -5.22 -8.32 -0.98
C SER A 92 -5.10 -6.82 -0.67
N SER A 93 -5.34 -6.42 0.59
CA SER A 93 -5.19 -5.03 1.02
C SER A 93 -3.73 -4.58 1.00
N ILE A 94 -2.81 -5.39 1.56
CA ILE A 94 -1.38 -5.09 1.61
C ILE A 94 -0.77 -5.02 0.20
N SER A 95 -1.21 -5.89 -0.70
CA SER A 95 -0.73 -5.92 -2.09
C SER A 95 -1.43 -4.93 -3.02
N ASN A 96 -2.40 -4.16 -2.52
CA ASN A 96 -3.19 -3.19 -3.29
C ASN A 96 -3.99 -3.82 -4.46
N ILE A 97 -4.40 -5.08 -4.32
CA ILE A 97 -5.21 -5.76 -5.33
C ILE A 97 -6.69 -5.42 -5.15
N GLY A 98 -7.19 -5.39 -3.92
CA GLY A 98 -8.56 -4.99 -3.59
C GLY A 98 -9.62 -6.08 -3.75
N ILE A 99 -9.25 -7.34 -3.91
CA ILE A 99 -10.17 -8.46 -4.06
C ILE A 99 -10.52 -9.03 -2.69
N SER A 100 -11.80 -9.32 -2.44
CA SER A 100 -12.27 -9.93 -1.21
C SER A 100 -13.39 -10.94 -1.45
N PHE A 101 -13.55 -11.86 -0.51
CA PHE A 101 -14.71 -12.76 -0.45
C PHE A 101 -15.90 -12.05 0.22
N SER A 102 -17.11 -12.54 -0.04
CA SER A 102 -18.34 -12.00 0.55
C SER A 102 -18.38 -12.07 2.08
N ASP A 103 -17.66 -13.02 2.67
CA ASP A 103 -17.65 -13.29 4.11
C ASP A 103 -16.70 -12.38 4.91
N THR A 104 -16.12 -11.34 4.28
CA THR A 104 -15.20 -10.42 4.97
C THR A 104 -15.97 -9.53 5.95
N PRO A 105 -15.55 -9.43 7.23
CA PRO A 105 -16.26 -8.65 8.24
C PRO A 105 -16.10 -7.14 8.00
N SER A 106 -17.21 -6.41 8.06
CA SER A 106 -17.23 -4.94 7.90
C SER A 106 -16.46 -4.19 8.99
N ASN A 107 -16.34 -4.78 10.18
CA ASN A 107 -15.61 -4.15 11.31
C ASN A 107 -14.12 -3.90 11.04
N LEU A 108 -13.53 -4.55 10.06
CA LEU A 108 -12.10 -4.43 9.71
C LEU A 108 -11.82 -3.44 8.58
N ILE A 109 -12.83 -2.77 8.05
CA ILE A 109 -12.70 -1.86 6.90
C ILE A 109 -11.62 -0.81 7.13
N PHE A 110 -11.61 -0.18 8.30
CA PHE A 110 -10.60 0.84 8.62
C PHE A 110 -9.18 0.27 8.63
N MET A 111 -9.00 -0.95 9.12
CA MET A 111 -7.71 -1.66 9.10
C MET A 111 -7.29 -1.94 7.65
N PHE A 112 -8.20 -2.37 6.79
CA PHE A 112 -7.90 -2.59 5.37
C PHE A 112 -7.49 -1.31 4.66
N PHE A 113 -8.13 -0.16 4.94
CA PHE A 113 -7.69 1.13 4.38
C PHE A 113 -6.28 1.51 4.83
N ILE A 114 -5.93 1.32 6.10
CA ILE A 114 -4.56 1.56 6.58
C ILE A 114 -3.57 0.67 5.83
N MET A 115 -3.88 -0.61 5.64
CA MET A 115 -3.02 -1.54 4.90
C MET A 115 -2.87 -1.15 3.43
N VAL A 116 -3.94 -0.68 2.79
CA VAL A 116 -3.89 -0.18 1.40
C VAL A 116 -2.98 1.04 1.28
N ILE A 117 -3.00 1.96 2.26
CA ILE A 117 -2.13 3.15 2.25
C ILE A 117 -0.66 2.77 2.44
N ILE A 118 -0.37 1.76 3.27
CA ILE A 118 0.98 1.29 3.55
C ILE A 118 1.37 0.28 2.47
N GLY A 119 2.13 0.72 1.49
CA GLY A 119 2.58 -0.12 0.37
C GLY A 119 3.75 -1.04 0.72
N GLY A 120 4.12 -1.89 -0.24
CA GLY A 120 5.19 -2.87 -0.10
C GLY A 120 6.61 -2.31 -0.19
N SER A 121 7.55 -3.19 -0.59
CA SER A 121 8.96 -2.86 -0.76
C SER A 121 9.20 -1.88 -1.90
N PHE A 122 10.41 -1.34 -1.96
CA PHE A 122 10.79 -0.31 -2.95
C PHE A 122 10.62 -0.79 -4.40
N PHE A 123 10.87 -2.06 -4.66
CA PHE A 123 10.76 -2.69 -5.99
C PHE A 123 9.61 -3.71 -6.07
N SER A 124 8.56 -3.54 -5.29
CA SER A 124 7.35 -4.36 -5.38
C SER A 124 6.39 -3.86 -6.46
N THR A 125 5.47 -4.70 -6.87
CA THR A 125 4.38 -4.31 -7.78
C THR A 125 3.24 -3.60 -7.07
N SER A 126 3.18 -3.65 -5.72
CA SER A 126 2.16 -2.95 -4.93
C SER A 126 2.35 -1.43 -5.02
N SER A 127 1.24 -0.70 -4.99
CA SER A 127 1.22 0.76 -4.87
C SER A 127 1.37 1.20 -3.40
N GLY A 128 1.16 2.46 -3.08
CA GLY A 128 1.14 2.96 -1.72
C GLY A 128 2.43 3.61 -1.25
N ILE A 129 2.38 4.14 -0.01
CA ILE A 129 3.54 4.72 0.64
C ILE A 129 4.45 3.57 1.09
N ARG A 130 5.66 3.52 0.55
CA ARG A 130 6.62 2.45 0.86
C ARG A 130 6.88 2.34 2.36
N VAL A 131 6.82 1.12 2.90
CA VAL A 131 7.04 0.85 4.34
C VAL A 131 8.37 1.41 4.83
N ILE A 132 9.43 1.33 4.02
CA ILE A 132 10.75 1.86 4.37
C ILE A 132 10.73 3.37 4.63
N LYS A 133 9.91 4.14 3.90
CA LYS A 133 9.77 5.59 4.11
C LYS A 133 9.13 5.88 5.47
N ILE A 134 8.08 5.14 5.82
CA ILE A 134 7.39 5.27 7.10
C ILE A 134 8.31 4.87 8.26
N LEU A 135 8.96 3.71 8.17
CA LEU A 135 9.89 3.23 9.20
C LEU A 135 11.08 4.18 9.39
N SER A 136 11.64 4.71 8.30
CA SER A 136 12.74 5.69 8.37
C SER A 136 12.31 6.95 9.11
N LEU A 137 11.11 7.48 8.83
CA LEU A 137 10.59 8.67 9.50
C LEU A 137 10.30 8.43 10.98
N ILE A 138 9.69 7.30 11.34
CA ILE A 138 9.44 6.93 12.74
C ILE A 138 10.77 6.84 13.49
N LYS A 139 11.75 6.14 12.93
CA LYS A 139 13.07 5.97 13.55
C LYS A 139 13.81 7.30 13.69
N PHE A 140 13.73 8.15 12.67
CA PHE A 140 14.30 9.50 12.72
C PHE A 140 13.64 10.36 13.82
N SER A 141 12.31 10.33 13.92
CA SER A 141 11.57 11.05 14.95
C SER A 141 11.93 10.57 16.36
N ILE A 142 12.01 9.27 16.56
CA ILE A 142 12.43 8.68 17.85
C ILE A 142 13.86 9.10 18.18
N ASN A 143 14.79 9.04 17.21
CA ASN A 143 16.18 9.45 17.42
C ASN A 143 16.29 10.94 17.76
N ASN A 144 15.50 11.79 17.12
CA ASN A 144 15.46 13.21 17.46
C ASN A 144 14.97 13.45 18.89
N LEU A 145 13.89 12.79 19.30
CA LEU A 145 13.40 12.86 20.68
C LEU A 145 14.45 12.40 21.68
N LEU A 146 15.13 11.29 21.41
CA LEU A 146 16.19 10.77 22.27
C LEU A 146 17.43 11.68 22.29
N SER A 147 17.72 12.42 21.23
CA SER A 147 18.85 13.35 21.18
C SER A 147 18.69 14.53 22.14
N HIS A 148 17.44 14.94 22.44
CA HIS A 148 17.17 15.98 23.44
C HIS A 148 17.44 15.54 24.89
N THR A 149 17.44 14.24 25.14
CA THR A 149 17.63 13.67 26.48
C THR A 149 19.07 13.20 26.74
N LYS A 150 19.91 13.10 25.71
CA LYS A 150 21.30 12.61 25.81
C LYS A 150 22.31 13.68 25.39
N PRO A 151 23.53 13.72 26.01
CA PRO A 151 24.57 14.66 25.62
C PRO A 151 24.99 14.49 24.17
N ASN A 152 25.18 15.59 23.44
CA ASN A 152 25.47 15.63 21.99
C ASN A 152 26.72 14.82 21.55
N GLN A 153 27.63 14.51 22.48
CA GLN A 153 28.87 13.78 22.20
C GLN A 153 28.68 12.29 21.95
N ILE A 154 27.53 11.71 22.32
CA ILE A 154 27.29 10.25 22.26
C ILE A 154 26.31 9.86 21.16
N TYR A 155 25.63 10.83 20.56
CA TYR A 155 24.57 10.56 19.61
C TYR A 155 24.97 10.83 18.18
N SER A 156 25.11 9.78 17.37
CA SER A 156 25.25 9.94 15.94
C SER A 156 23.87 10.13 15.32
N ASN A 157 23.67 11.25 14.60
CA ASN A 157 22.43 11.55 13.87
C ASN A 157 22.18 10.63 12.65
N LYS A 158 22.87 9.49 12.57
CA LYS A 158 22.70 8.52 11.48
C LYS A 158 21.55 7.58 11.81
N VAL A 159 20.53 7.58 10.99
CA VAL A 159 19.46 6.59 11.07
C VAL A 159 19.95 5.32 10.39
N THR A 160 20.42 4.37 11.19
CA THR A 160 20.74 3.03 10.69
C THR A 160 19.46 2.22 10.58
N LEU A 161 18.92 2.06 9.41
CA LEU A 161 18.07 0.93 9.07
C LEU A 161 18.97 -0.29 8.94
N ILE A 162 18.49 -1.48 9.25
CA ILE A 162 19.26 -2.73 9.45
C ILE A 162 20.38 -3.01 8.42
N ASN A 163 21.11 -2.16 7.88
CA ASN A 163 22.29 -2.21 7.04
C ASN A 163 22.48 -0.98 6.13
N GLU A 164 21.61 0.04 6.20
CA GLU A 164 21.74 1.22 5.36
C GLU A 164 21.78 2.50 6.20
N ASN A 165 22.79 3.31 6.00
CA ASN A 165 22.86 4.66 6.55
C ASN A 165 22.04 5.59 5.65
N THR A 166 20.83 5.92 6.05
CA THR A 166 20.02 6.93 5.34
C THR A 166 20.55 8.32 5.67
N GLU A 167 20.85 9.09 4.64
CA GLU A 167 21.27 10.50 4.79
C GLU A 167 20.07 11.38 5.18
N LYS A 168 20.33 12.50 5.86
CA LYS A 168 19.27 13.48 6.19
C LYS A 168 18.54 14.01 4.95
N SER A 169 19.21 14.09 3.81
CA SER A 169 18.63 14.50 2.52
C SER A 169 17.50 13.56 2.07
N ASP A 170 17.66 12.25 2.30
CA ASP A 170 16.66 11.25 1.89
C ASP A 170 15.45 11.23 2.84
N ILE A 171 15.69 11.48 4.13
CA ILE A 171 14.61 11.62 5.11
C ILE A 171 13.68 12.79 4.74
N ASN A 172 14.25 13.92 4.32
CA ASN A 172 13.45 15.06 3.86
C ASN A 172 12.62 14.72 2.61
N LYS A 173 13.16 13.95 1.67
CA LYS A 173 12.42 13.46 0.50
C LYS A 173 11.26 12.54 0.90
N TYR A 174 11.47 11.65 1.88
CA TYR A 174 10.44 10.77 2.39
C TYR A 174 9.30 11.54 3.06
N PHE A 175 9.64 12.51 3.92
CA PHE A 175 8.65 13.39 4.54
C PHE A 175 7.84 14.16 3.50
N PHE A 176 8.50 14.75 2.52
CA PHE A 176 7.84 15.47 1.43
C PHE A 176 6.93 14.56 0.60
N SER A 177 7.35 13.32 0.33
CA SER A 177 6.52 12.32 -0.36
C SER A 177 5.21 12.04 0.36
N ILE A 178 5.22 11.95 1.70
CA ILE A 178 4.01 11.71 2.50
C ILE A 178 3.11 12.94 2.49
N ILE A 179 3.66 14.15 2.62
CA ILE A 179 2.87 15.39 2.55
C ILE A 179 2.16 15.50 1.21
N ILE A 180 2.87 15.27 0.11
CA ILE A 180 2.29 15.31 -1.24
C ILE A 180 1.15 14.29 -1.38
N PHE A 181 1.34 13.08 -0.84
CA PHE A 181 0.29 12.07 -0.84
C PHE A 181 -0.98 12.56 -0.13
N ILE A 182 -0.85 13.14 1.06
CA ILE A 182 -1.97 13.68 1.83
C ILE A 182 -2.66 14.80 1.04
N ILE A 183 -1.90 15.73 0.48
CA ILE A 183 -2.44 16.82 -0.34
C ILE A 183 -3.20 16.28 -1.56
N SER A 184 -2.64 15.31 -2.27
CA SER A 184 -3.29 14.70 -3.44
C SER A 184 -4.59 14.00 -3.08
N LEU A 185 -4.63 13.33 -1.92
CA LEU A 185 -5.82 12.68 -1.40
C LEU A 185 -6.93 13.71 -1.16
N PHE A 186 -6.61 14.81 -0.49
CA PHE A 186 -7.60 15.88 -0.24
C PHE A 186 -8.06 16.56 -1.52
N ILE A 187 -7.17 16.82 -2.47
CA ILE A 187 -7.54 17.41 -3.77
C ILE A 187 -8.49 16.49 -4.52
N LEU A 188 -8.20 15.20 -4.62
CA LEU A 188 -9.08 14.26 -5.31
C LEU A 188 -10.43 14.13 -4.59
N THR A 189 -10.43 14.03 -3.27
CA THR A 189 -11.68 13.99 -2.49
C THR A 189 -12.53 15.22 -2.75
N LEU A 190 -11.93 16.41 -2.78
CA LEU A 190 -12.62 17.66 -3.08
C LEU A 190 -13.21 17.67 -4.49
N LEU A 191 -12.46 17.22 -5.50
CA LEU A 191 -12.95 17.14 -6.88
C LEU A 191 -14.12 16.15 -7.03
N LEU A 192 -14.10 15.03 -6.29
CA LEU A 192 -15.18 14.06 -6.30
C LEU A 192 -16.44 14.57 -5.55
N THR A 193 -16.27 15.27 -4.44
CA THR A 193 -17.39 15.88 -3.73
C THR A 193 -18.05 17.01 -4.53
N LEU A 194 -17.28 17.78 -5.29
CA LEU A 194 -17.82 18.77 -6.24
C LEU A 194 -18.64 18.13 -7.36
N SER A 195 -18.44 16.84 -7.60
CA SER A 195 -19.22 16.05 -8.58
C SER A 195 -20.43 15.36 -7.96
N GLU A 196 -20.96 15.88 -6.84
CA GLU A 196 -22.19 15.41 -6.14
C GLU A 196 -22.06 14.02 -5.50
N ILE A 197 -20.84 13.48 -5.33
CA ILE A 197 -20.61 12.24 -4.62
C ILE A 197 -20.52 12.53 -3.11
N ASN A 198 -21.15 11.70 -2.27
CA ASN A 198 -21.09 11.82 -0.82
C ASN A 198 -19.64 11.83 -0.33
N PHE A 199 -19.32 12.66 0.67
CA PHE A 199 -17.96 12.81 1.21
C PHE A 199 -17.31 11.48 1.62
N GLU A 200 -18.06 10.61 2.28
CA GLU A 200 -17.54 9.29 2.71
C GLU A 200 -17.12 8.43 1.52
N GLN A 201 -17.98 8.33 0.51
CA GLN A 201 -17.69 7.59 -0.72
C GLN A 201 -16.54 8.24 -1.51
N SER A 202 -16.51 9.57 -1.60
CA SER A 202 -15.43 10.33 -2.24
C SER A 202 -14.09 10.08 -1.58
N PHE A 203 -14.04 10.06 -0.25
CA PHE A 203 -12.81 9.80 0.50
C PHE A 203 -12.31 8.36 0.32
N LYS A 204 -13.20 7.37 0.47
CA LYS A 204 -12.90 5.95 0.22
C LYS A 204 -12.39 5.75 -1.22
N LEU A 205 -13.10 6.32 -2.20
CA LEU A 205 -12.75 6.20 -3.60
C LEU A 205 -11.41 6.90 -3.91
N SER A 206 -11.12 8.04 -3.30
CA SER A 206 -9.84 8.75 -3.46
C SER A 206 -8.66 7.90 -2.99
N ILE A 207 -8.77 7.25 -1.83
CA ILE A 207 -7.74 6.35 -1.34
C ILE A 207 -7.51 5.20 -2.34
N LEU A 208 -8.58 4.50 -2.74
CA LEU A 208 -8.48 3.38 -3.66
C LEU A 208 -7.90 3.78 -5.01
N THR A 209 -8.28 4.96 -5.51
CA THR A 209 -7.80 5.48 -6.80
C THR A 209 -6.32 5.78 -6.77
N ILE A 210 -5.82 6.52 -5.77
CA ILE A 210 -4.41 6.85 -5.64
C ILE A 210 -3.57 5.60 -5.39
N MET A 211 -4.11 4.63 -4.65
CA MET A 211 -3.44 3.36 -4.37
C MET A 211 -3.59 2.33 -5.48
N ASN A 212 -4.36 2.64 -6.54
CA ASN A 212 -4.65 1.72 -7.64
C ASN A 212 -5.23 0.38 -7.17
N THR A 213 -6.06 0.42 -6.16
CA THR A 213 -6.71 -0.76 -5.57
C THR A 213 -8.09 -0.92 -6.19
N VAL A 214 -8.44 -2.14 -6.58
CA VAL A 214 -9.76 -2.42 -7.13
C VAL A 214 -10.82 -2.27 -6.04
N ASN A 215 -11.96 -1.72 -6.42
CA ASN A 215 -13.10 -1.60 -5.55
C ASN A 215 -13.77 -2.97 -5.33
N SER A 216 -14.03 -3.32 -4.08
CA SER A 216 -14.72 -4.55 -3.69
C SER A 216 -15.65 -4.33 -2.50
N SER A 217 -16.39 -5.36 -2.14
CA SER A 217 -17.27 -5.36 -0.96
C SER A 217 -16.53 -5.03 0.34
N MET A 218 -15.25 -5.35 0.43
CA MET A 218 -14.37 -5.07 1.57
C MET A 218 -14.32 -3.58 1.94
N PHE A 219 -14.52 -2.69 0.97
CA PHE A 219 -14.46 -1.23 1.16
C PHE A 219 -15.84 -0.55 1.24
N GLU A 220 -16.92 -1.34 1.26
CA GLU A 220 -18.32 -0.86 1.24
C GLU A 220 -18.69 0.02 0.04
N LEU A 221 -17.97 -0.13 -1.06
CA LEU A 221 -18.24 0.57 -2.32
C LEU A 221 -18.77 -0.38 -3.42
N SER A 222 -19.23 -1.58 -3.05
CA SER A 222 -19.71 -2.59 -4.01
C SER A 222 -20.87 -2.09 -4.87
N ASN A 223 -21.70 -1.20 -4.31
CA ASN A 223 -22.88 -0.62 -4.98
C ASN A 223 -22.57 0.71 -5.67
N PHE A 224 -21.30 1.14 -5.73
CA PHE A 224 -20.93 2.38 -6.37
C PHE A 224 -21.01 2.25 -7.90
N ASP A 225 -21.83 3.08 -8.52
CA ASP A 225 -22.07 3.02 -9.97
C ASP A 225 -21.07 3.92 -10.72
N PHE A 226 -20.03 3.31 -11.23
CA PHE A 226 -19.02 3.99 -12.05
C PHE A 226 -19.53 4.39 -13.44
N TYR A 227 -20.61 3.75 -13.92
CA TYR A 227 -21.14 4.01 -15.25
C TYR A 227 -21.76 5.41 -15.35
N ASN A 228 -22.51 5.80 -14.33
CA ASN A 228 -23.24 7.07 -14.27
C ASN A 228 -22.37 8.28 -13.89
N LEU A 229 -21.08 8.10 -13.64
CA LEU A 229 -20.16 9.21 -13.37
C LEU A 229 -20.03 10.13 -14.58
N SER A 230 -19.90 11.44 -14.31
CA SER A 230 -19.62 12.44 -15.33
C SER A 230 -18.27 12.17 -16.02
N LEU A 231 -18.12 12.64 -17.26
CA LEU A 231 -16.85 12.49 -17.98
C LEU A 231 -15.67 13.12 -17.23
N PHE A 232 -15.89 14.27 -16.58
CA PHE A 232 -14.85 14.96 -15.82
C PHE A 232 -14.39 14.13 -14.62
N THR A 233 -15.31 13.53 -13.86
CA THR A 233 -14.94 12.64 -12.73
C THR A 233 -14.15 11.43 -13.19
N LYS A 234 -14.53 10.81 -14.31
CA LYS A 234 -13.77 9.69 -14.88
C LYS A 234 -12.34 10.10 -15.25
N VAL A 235 -12.18 11.29 -15.85
CA VAL A 235 -10.84 11.83 -16.20
C VAL A 235 -10.01 12.09 -14.93
N TYR A 236 -10.59 12.68 -13.89
CA TYR A 236 -9.88 12.87 -12.62
C TYR A 236 -9.40 11.54 -12.03
N LEU A 237 -10.27 10.52 -11.98
CA LEU A 237 -9.90 9.21 -11.47
C LEU A 237 -8.72 8.62 -12.28
N ILE A 238 -8.77 8.68 -13.62
CA ILE A 238 -7.69 8.16 -14.48
C ILE A 238 -6.37 8.89 -14.23
N ILE A 239 -6.39 10.23 -14.14
CA ILE A 239 -5.18 11.02 -13.89
C ILE A 239 -4.56 10.64 -12.54
N PHE A 240 -5.38 10.56 -11.48
CA PHE A 240 -4.88 10.23 -10.16
C PHE A 240 -4.43 8.77 -10.03
N MET A 241 -5.01 7.83 -10.78
CA MET A 241 -4.50 6.46 -10.90
C MET A 241 -3.08 6.42 -11.50
N ILE A 242 -2.84 7.18 -12.56
CA ILE A 242 -1.52 7.27 -13.20
C ILE A 242 -0.51 7.90 -12.22
N ILE A 243 -0.89 8.99 -11.58
CA ILE A 243 -0.06 9.70 -10.60
C ILE A 243 0.30 8.80 -9.41
N GLY A 244 -0.67 8.04 -8.91
CA GLY A 244 -0.44 7.11 -7.79
C GLY A 244 0.52 5.97 -8.12
N ARG A 245 0.54 5.51 -9.37
CA ARG A 245 1.41 4.41 -9.80
C ARG A 245 2.88 4.80 -9.92
N VAL A 246 3.16 6.02 -10.37
CA VAL A 246 4.54 6.49 -10.70
C VAL A 246 5.23 7.15 -9.50
N GLU A 247 4.64 7.15 -8.33
CA GLU A 247 5.02 8.01 -7.19
C GLU A 247 4.91 9.52 -7.50
N LEU A 248 4.02 10.19 -6.79
CA LEU A 248 3.73 11.63 -6.93
C LEU A 248 4.98 12.52 -6.95
N LEU A 249 5.98 12.18 -6.16
CA LEU A 249 7.22 12.96 -6.06
C LEU A 249 8.04 12.90 -7.35
N THR A 250 8.13 11.74 -8.00
CA THR A 250 8.82 11.58 -9.28
C THR A 250 8.14 12.37 -10.40
N ILE A 251 6.82 12.40 -10.40
CA ILE A 251 6.06 13.20 -11.38
C ILE A 251 6.32 14.69 -11.18
N LEU A 252 6.31 15.18 -9.93
CA LEU A 252 6.60 16.58 -9.64
C LEU A 252 8.03 16.99 -10.04
N ILE A 253 9.02 16.11 -9.82
CA ILE A 253 10.40 16.35 -10.26
C ILE A 253 10.46 16.40 -11.79
N LEU A 254 9.73 15.52 -12.48
CA LEU A 254 9.63 15.52 -13.94
C LEU A 254 9.00 16.81 -14.45
N PHE A 255 7.87 17.25 -13.86
CA PHE A 255 7.23 18.53 -14.21
C PHE A 255 8.16 19.72 -13.95
N LYS A 256 8.88 19.74 -12.80
CA LYS A 256 9.87 20.77 -12.52
C LYS A 256 10.93 20.84 -13.61
N LYS A 257 11.50 19.69 -13.99
CA LYS A 257 12.54 19.62 -15.03
C LYS A 257 12.02 20.04 -16.42
N PHE A 258 10.74 19.75 -16.70
CA PHE A 258 10.14 20.09 -17.98
C PHE A 258 9.74 21.57 -18.09
N LEU A 259 9.17 22.16 -17.01
CA LEU A 259 8.73 23.54 -16.97
C LEU A 259 9.84 24.54 -16.78
N PHE A 260 10.84 24.21 -15.98
CA PHE A 260 11.92 25.11 -15.58
C PHE A 260 13.26 24.77 -16.24
N LYS A 261 13.25 24.15 -17.41
CA LYS A 261 14.40 23.85 -18.26
C LYS A 261 15.75 24.47 -17.78
N ASN A 262 16.28 23.95 -16.67
CA ASN A 262 17.62 24.23 -16.16
C ASN A 262 18.28 22.90 -15.81
#